data_08a9ea1bc4eda959a0186688600755b7
#
_entry.id   08a9ea1bc4eda959a0186688600755b7
#
_cell.length_a   1.000
_cell.length_b   1.000
_cell.length_c   1.000
_cell.angle_alpha   90.00
_cell.angle_beta   90.00
_cell.angle_gamma   90.00
#
_symmetry.space_group_name_H-M   'P 1'
#
loop_
_entity.id
_entity.type
_entity.pdbx_description
1 polymer ?
#
loop_
_entity_poly.entity_id
_entity_poly.type
_entity_poly.pdbx_seq_one_letter_code
_entity_poly.pdbx_strand_id
1 'polypeptide(L)'
;MARSGPTHHTLSVLVENTPGVLTRVASLFARRSFNIESLAVGPTERSDRSCITIRVDASEVSIEQVMKQLYKLINVLKVNQMTTEDSIERELLLVKVTAGPDKRGELIHLAEVFGARVSDVGAQALVFEIVEHPDKLASFEELLRPYGIKETVRTGRIAMRRAHGERRDREAGRMRVLA
;
A
#
# COMPACT_ATOMS: atom_id res chain seq x y z
N MET A 1 4.07 -22.97 22.38
CA MET A 1 3.34 -22.65 21.14
C MET A 1 3.56 -21.19 20.83
N ALA A 2 4.41 -20.90 19.87
CA ALA A 2 4.66 -19.53 19.43
C ALA A 2 3.41 -19.01 18.73
N ARG A 3 2.78 -17.96 19.27
CA ARG A 3 1.79 -17.18 18.56
C ARG A 3 2.53 -16.52 17.39
N SER A 4 2.38 -17.03 16.19
CA SER A 4 2.76 -16.28 15.00
C SER A 4 1.96 -14.97 15.04
N GLY A 5 2.67 -13.86 15.14
CA GLY A 5 2.06 -12.53 15.06
C GLY A 5 1.29 -12.36 13.75
N PRO A 6 0.48 -11.32 13.64
CA PRO A 6 -0.28 -11.03 12.44
C PRO A 6 0.66 -10.99 11.23
N THR A 7 0.36 -11.80 10.23
CA THR A 7 1.14 -11.85 8.99
C THR A 7 0.46 -10.95 7.97
N HIS A 8 1.09 -9.84 7.66
CA HIS A 8 0.56 -8.86 6.71
C HIS A 8 0.85 -9.29 5.28
N HIS A 9 -0.18 -9.30 4.45
CA HIS A 9 -0.07 -9.62 3.03
C HIS A 9 -0.50 -8.46 2.15
N THR A 10 0.24 -8.21 1.09
CA THR A 10 -0.13 -7.25 0.04
C THR A 10 -0.64 -8.02 -1.17
N LEU A 11 -1.87 -7.74 -1.60
CA LEU A 11 -2.48 -8.29 -2.80
C LEU A 11 -2.61 -7.20 -3.87
N SER A 12 -2.23 -7.54 -5.10
CA SER A 12 -2.52 -6.74 -6.29
C SER A 12 -3.61 -7.44 -7.09
N VAL A 13 -4.76 -6.80 -7.23
CA VAL A 13 -5.96 -7.33 -7.87
C VAL A 13 -6.28 -6.51 -9.11
N LEU A 14 -6.08 -7.11 -10.29
CA LEU A 14 -6.49 -6.51 -11.56
C LEU A 14 -7.97 -6.79 -11.78
N VAL A 15 -8.74 -5.76 -12.04
CA VAL A 15 -10.20 -5.83 -12.19
C VAL A 15 -10.66 -5.07 -13.44
N GLU A 16 -11.87 -5.37 -13.90
CA GLU A 16 -12.56 -4.52 -14.86
C GLU A 16 -12.87 -3.15 -14.23
N ASN A 17 -12.69 -2.08 -14.99
CA ASN A 17 -13.02 -0.72 -14.54
C ASN A 17 -14.51 -0.42 -14.75
N THR A 18 -15.36 -1.06 -13.94
CA THR A 18 -16.81 -0.92 -14.00
C THR A 18 -17.40 -0.54 -12.66
N PRO A 19 -18.54 0.17 -12.62
CA PRO A 19 -19.20 0.56 -11.36
C PRO A 19 -19.50 -0.66 -10.47
N GLY A 20 -19.29 -0.49 -9.15
CA GLY A 20 -19.61 -1.50 -8.14
C GLY A 20 -18.55 -2.59 -7.93
N VAL A 21 -17.47 -2.63 -8.70
CA VAL A 21 -16.40 -3.63 -8.51
C VAL A 21 -15.74 -3.49 -7.15
N LEU A 22 -15.37 -2.28 -6.76
CA LEU A 22 -14.78 -2.01 -5.45
C LEU A 22 -15.70 -2.46 -4.31
N THR A 23 -17.01 -2.19 -4.42
CA THR A 23 -18.02 -2.61 -3.44
C THR A 23 -18.07 -4.13 -3.30
N ARG A 24 -18.01 -4.87 -4.42
CA ARG A 24 -18.00 -6.35 -4.40
C ARG A 24 -16.76 -6.89 -3.73
N VAL A 25 -15.58 -6.33 -4.03
CA VAL A 25 -14.31 -6.70 -3.39
C VAL A 25 -14.38 -6.41 -1.89
N ALA A 26 -14.73 -5.19 -1.48
CA ALA A 26 -14.83 -4.81 -0.07
C ALA A 26 -15.84 -5.67 0.70
N SER A 27 -17.01 -5.97 0.10
CA SER A 27 -18.03 -6.85 0.69
C SER A 27 -17.55 -8.28 0.88
N LEU A 28 -16.65 -8.78 0.03
CA LEU A 28 -16.06 -10.11 0.20
C LEU A 28 -15.19 -10.15 1.46
N PHE A 29 -14.34 -9.14 1.68
CA PHE A 29 -13.50 -9.04 2.88
C PHE A 29 -14.35 -8.88 4.14
N ALA A 30 -15.36 -8.01 4.11
CA ALA A 30 -16.27 -7.77 5.23
C ALA A 30 -17.01 -9.05 5.67
N ARG A 31 -17.56 -9.83 4.72
CA ARG A 31 -18.26 -11.09 5.01
C ARG A 31 -17.37 -12.17 5.60
N ARG A 32 -16.06 -12.07 5.43
CA ARG A 32 -15.08 -13.04 5.93
C ARG A 32 -14.33 -12.54 7.15
N SER A 33 -14.68 -11.36 7.66
CA SER A 33 -14.06 -10.72 8.83
C SER A 33 -12.54 -10.51 8.64
N PHE A 34 -12.09 -10.28 7.39
CA PHE A 34 -10.72 -9.88 7.13
C PHE A 34 -10.58 -8.37 7.32
N ASN A 35 -9.60 -7.96 8.09
CA ASN A 35 -9.28 -6.54 8.25
C ASN A 35 -8.46 -6.04 7.07
N ILE A 36 -8.98 -5.02 6.38
CA ILE A 36 -8.23 -4.27 5.36
C ILE A 36 -7.52 -3.12 6.06
N GLU A 37 -6.19 -3.16 6.09
CA GLU A 37 -5.37 -2.09 6.67
C GLU A 37 -5.23 -0.90 5.71
N SER A 38 -5.09 -1.20 4.44
CA SER A 38 -4.85 -0.21 3.39
C SER A 38 -5.46 -0.68 2.08
N LEU A 39 -6.06 0.26 1.36
CA LEU A 39 -6.71 0.04 0.07
C LEU A 39 -6.39 1.20 -0.86
N ALA A 40 -5.77 0.91 -1.99
CA ALA A 40 -5.53 1.86 -3.06
C ALA A 40 -6.12 1.33 -4.36
N VAL A 41 -6.81 2.20 -5.10
CA VAL A 41 -7.41 1.86 -6.41
C VAL A 41 -6.98 2.88 -7.43
N GLY A 42 -6.50 2.42 -8.57
CA GLY A 42 -6.11 3.28 -9.66
C GLY A 42 -6.36 2.65 -11.02
N PRO A 43 -6.48 3.46 -12.09
CA PRO A 43 -6.54 2.95 -13.47
C PRO A 43 -5.20 2.29 -13.84
N THR A 44 -5.22 1.44 -14.85
CA THR A 44 -4.02 0.87 -15.46
C THR A 44 -3.73 1.57 -16.79
N GLU A 45 -2.74 1.08 -17.54
CA GLU A 45 -2.46 1.51 -18.92
C GLU A 45 -3.66 1.25 -19.88
N ARG A 46 -4.61 0.43 -19.44
CA ARG A 46 -5.86 0.16 -20.16
C ARG A 46 -7.02 0.82 -19.45
N SER A 47 -7.75 1.66 -20.14
CA SER A 47 -8.90 2.41 -19.59
C SER A 47 -10.06 1.51 -19.11
N ASP A 48 -10.16 0.29 -19.64
CA ASP A 48 -11.14 -0.72 -19.25
C ASP A 48 -10.77 -1.51 -17.98
N ARG A 49 -9.60 -1.22 -17.37
CA ARG A 49 -9.07 -1.95 -16.22
C ARG A 49 -8.60 -1.04 -15.11
N SER A 50 -8.75 -1.52 -13.88
CA SER A 50 -8.20 -0.90 -12.67
C SER A 50 -7.38 -1.92 -11.88
N CYS A 51 -6.40 -1.41 -11.14
CA CYS A 51 -5.63 -2.19 -10.18
C CYS A 51 -6.04 -1.79 -8.78
N ILE A 52 -6.36 -2.77 -7.95
CA ILE A 52 -6.63 -2.59 -6.52
C ILE A 52 -5.46 -3.20 -5.76
N THR A 53 -4.76 -2.38 -4.97
CA THR A 53 -3.76 -2.87 -4.01
C THR A 53 -4.40 -2.95 -2.64
N ILE A 54 -4.38 -4.12 -2.02
CA ILE A 54 -5.01 -4.39 -0.73
C ILE A 54 -3.96 -4.90 0.24
N ARG A 55 -3.80 -4.22 1.38
CA ARG A 55 -3.04 -4.73 2.52
C ARG A 55 -4.02 -5.36 3.50
N VAL A 56 -3.78 -6.61 3.85
CA VAL A 56 -4.64 -7.38 4.75
C VAL A 56 -3.83 -8.08 5.83
N ASP A 57 -4.36 -8.12 7.05
CA ASP A 57 -3.85 -8.95 8.14
C ASP A 57 -4.55 -10.30 8.10
N ALA A 58 -3.80 -11.35 7.79
CA ALA A 58 -4.31 -12.70 7.67
C ALA A 58 -3.19 -13.74 7.90
N SER A 59 -3.56 -14.97 8.28
CA SER A 59 -2.62 -16.10 8.24
C SER A 59 -2.40 -16.55 6.79
N GLU A 60 -1.29 -17.26 6.51
CA GLU A 60 -0.98 -17.80 5.18
C GLU A 60 -2.14 -18.64 4.59
N VAL A 61 -2.74 -19.53 5.39
CA VAL A 61 -3.89 -20.33 4.96
C VAL A 61 -5.09 -19.47 4.64
N SER A 62 -5.31 -18.38 5.40
CA SER A 62 -6.40 -17.45 5.18
C SER A 62 -6.19 -16.63 3.91
N ILE A 63 -4.95 -16.22 3.60
CA ILE A 63 -4.68 -15.44 2.39
C ILE A 63 -4.91 -16.22 1.10
N GLU A 64 -4.56 -17.51 1.06
CA GLU A 64 -4.91 -18.38 -0.06
C GLU A 64 -6.43 -18.48 -0.27
N GLN A 65 -7.18 -18.58 0.82
CA GLN A 65 -8.64 -18.60 0.75
C GLN A 65 -9.19 -17.28 0.21
N VAL A 66 -8.65 -16.13 0.66
CA VAL A 66 -9.02 -14.80 0.13
C VAL A 66 -8.79 -14.75 -1.37
N MET A 67 -7.62 -15.16 -1.84
CA MET A 67 -7.30 -15.17 -3.28
C MET A 67 -8.26 -16.05 -4.07
N LYS A 68 -8.58 -17.26 -3.58
CA LYS A 68 -9.57 -18.16 -4.20
C LYS A 68 -10.97 -17.54 -4.27
N GLN A 69 -11.36 -16.77 -3.26
CA GLN A 69 -12.65 -16.08 -3.24
C GLN A 69 -12.67 -14.87 -4.17
N LEU A 70 -11.58 -14.11 -4.26
CA LEU A 70 -11.45 -13.01 -5.21
C LEU A 70 -11.62 -13.49 -6.65
N TYR A 71 -11.05 -14.63 -7.02
CA TYR A 71 -11.22 -15.22 -8.36
C TYR A 71 -12.65 -15.65 -8.69
N LYS A 72 -13.56 -15.77 -7.70
CA LYS A 72 -14.98 -16.04 -7.94
C LYS A 72 -15.77 -14.79 -8.36
N LEU A 73 -15.21 -13.61 -8.20
CA LEU A 73 -15.83 -12.38 -8.66
C LEU A 73 -15.60 -12.23 -10.16
N ILE A 74 -16.69 -12.13 -10.92
CA ILE A 74 -16.64 -12.09 -12.40
C ILE A 74 -15.78 -10.95 -12.96
N ASN A 75 -15.67 -9.85 -12.22
CA ASN A 75 -14.90 -8.67 -12.61
C ASN A 75 -13.41 -8.77 -12.23
N VAL A 76 -12.98 -9.83 -11.54
CA VAL A 76 -11.57 -10.02 -11.15
C VAL A 76 -10.84 -10.77 -12.25
N LEU A 77 -9.86 -10.12 -12.85
CA LEU A 77 -9.09 -10.64 -13.96
C LEU A 77 -7.82 -11.38 -13.50
N LYS A 78 -7.15 -10.84 -12.48
CA LYS A 78 -5.91 -11.42 -11.93
C LYS A 78 -5.72 -11.01 -10.47
N VAL A 79 -5.25 -11.95 -9.65
CA VAL A 79 -4.86 -11.70 -8.27
C VAL A 79 -3.41 -12.14 -8.10
N ASN A 80 -2.55 -11.26 -7.58
CA ASN A 80 -1.17 -11.58 -7.25
C ASN A 80 -0.94 -11.26 -5.76
N GLN A 81 -0.32 -12.17 -5.05
CA GLN A 81 0.31 -11.86 -3.78
C GLN A 81 1.66 -11.21 -4.07
N MET A 82 1.91 -10.07 -3.43
CA MET A 82 3.13 -9.29 -3.59
C MET A 82 4.03 -9.57 -2.40
N THR A 83 5.29 -9.92 -2.66
CA THR A 83 6.31 -10.08 -1.63
C THR A 83 7.26 -8.89 -1.67
N THR A 84 7.88 -8.56 -0.55
CA THR A 84 8.84 -7.45 -0.46
C THR A 84 10.02 -7.64 -1.41
N GLU A 85 10.41 -8.88 -1.68
CA GLU A 85 11.52 -9.22 -2.56
C GLU A 85 11.18 -8.99 -4.04
N ASP A 86 9.95 -9.35 -4.45
CA ASP A 86 9.51 -9.33 -5.84
C ASP A 86 8.76 -8.06 -6.23
N SER A 87 8.49 -7.15 -5.29
CA SER A 87 7.72 -5.94 -5.54
C SER A 87 8.41 -4.66 -5.10
N ILE A 88 7.95 -3.56 -5.66
CA ILE A 88 8.20 -2.20 -5.21
C ILE A 88 6.92 -1.71 -4.59
N GLU A 89 6.97 -1.33 -3.32
CA GLU A 89 5.84 -0.74 -2.61
C GLU A 89 6.10 0.74 -2.37
N ARG A 90 5.08 1.57 -2.56
CA ARG A 90 5.11 3.02 -2.28
C ARG A 90 3.80 3.47 -1.66
N GLU A 91 3.91 4.47 -0.81
CA GLU A 91 2.78 5.18 -0.22
C GLU A 91 3.14 6.67 -0.14
N LEU A 92 2.19 7.55 -0.36
CA LEU A 92 2.34 8.98 -0.13
C LEU A 92 1.78 9.31 1.25
N LEU A 93 2.56 10.05 2.03
CA LEU A 93 2.19 10.62 3.31
C LEU A 93 2.19 12.15 3.21
N LEU A 94 1.08 12.77 3.61
CA LEU A 94 1.02 14.18 3.98
C LEU A 94 0.95 14.28 5.49
N VAL A 95 1.84 15.05 6.09
CA VAL A 95 1.90 15.24 7.55
C VAL A 95 2.03 16.70 7.91
N LYS A 96 1.10 17.19 8.73
CA LYS A 96 1.11 18.54 9.28
C LYS A 96 1.68 18.53 10.69
N VAL A 97 2.73 19.31 10.93
CA VAL A 97 3.47 19.35 12.20
C VAL A 97 3.49 20.76 12.73
N THR A 98 3.44 20.90 14.06
CA THR A 98 3.68 22.19 14.73
C THR A 98 5.11 22.66 14.46
N ALA A 99 5.26 23.88 13.96
CA ALA A 99 6.55 24.44 13.58
C ALA A 99 6.58 25.95 13.88
N GLY A 100 6.95 26.29 15.10
CA GLY A 100 7.31 27.66 15.44
C GLY A 100 8.62 28.09 14.75
N PRO A 101 8.94 29.40 14.73
CA PRO A 101 10.13 29.92 14.06
C PRO A 101 11.44 29.26 14.51
N ASP A 102 11.55 28.91 15.78
CA ASP A 102 12.69 28.28 16.43
C ASP A 102 12.92 26.81 16.00
N LYS A 103 11.87 26.08 15.68
CA LYS A 103 11.91 24.67 15.30
C LYS A 103 11.86 24.43 13.79
N ARG A 104 11.56 25.44 13.01
CA ARG A 104 11.36 25.33 11.57
C ARG A 104 12.58 24.83 10.80
N GLY A 105 13.75 25.35 11.12
CA GLY A 105 15.01 24.92 10.48
C GLY A 105 15.35 23.46 10.77
N GLU A 106 15.17 23.01 12.00
CA GLU A 106 15.39 21.63 12.42
C GLU A 106 14.45 20.65 11.68
N LEU A 107 13.17 21.00 11.57
CA LEU A 107 12.17 20.20 10.87
C LEU A 107 12.42 20.11 9.37
N ILE A 108 12.86 21.20 8.74
CA ILE A 108 13.22 21.20 7.31
C ILE A 108 14.44 20.31 7.08
N HIS A 109 15.47 20.40 7.92
CA HIS A 109 16.64 19.54 7.81
C HIS A 109 16.29 18.06 8.00
N LEU A 110 15.42 17.74 8.97
CA LEU A 110 14.92 16.39 9.16
C LEU A 110 14.18 15.88 7.90
N ALA A 111 13.34 16.72 7.30
CA ALA A 111 12.63 16.39 6.07
C ALA A 111 13.59 16.11 4.90
N GLU A 112 14.65 16.90 4.74
CA GLU A 112 15.68 16.70 3.72
C GLU A 112 16.37 15.33 3.84
N VAL A 113 16.73 14.91 5.07
CA VAL A 113 17.35 13.60 5.33
C VAL A 113 16.46 12.44 4.89
N PHE A 114 15.14 12.57 5.02
CA PHE A 114 14.18 11.56 4.60
C PHE A 114 13.78 11.67 3.12
N GLY A 115 14.16 12.75 2.45
CA GLY A 115 13.72 13.06 1.09
C GLY A 115 12.28 13.57 1.03
N ALA A 116 11.77 14.09 2.16
CA ALA A 116 10.46 14.72 2.20
C ALA A 116 10.54 16.16 1.67
N ARG A 117 9.44 16.66 1.13
CA ARG A 117 9.29 18.04 0.64
C ARG A 117 8.37 18.83 1.54
N VAL A 118 8.64 20.11 1.67
CA VAL A 118 7.71 21.06 2.30
C VAL A 118 6.65 21.42 1.25
N SER A 119 5.40 21.04 1.49
CA SER A 119 4.27 21.30 0.59
C SER A 119 3.49 22.56 0.97
N ASP A 120 3.52 22.95 2.27
CA ASP A 120 2.90 24.18 2.74
C ASP A 120 3.60 24.72 3.97
N VAL A 121 3.63 26.06 4.10
CA VAL A 121 4.27 26.80 5.21
C VAL A 121 3.28 27.75 5.83
N GLY A 122 2.85 27.44 7.05
CA GLY A 122 2.04 28.33 7.88
C GLY A 122 2.85 29.02 8.99
N ALA A 123 2.24 29.98 9.67
CA ALA A 123 2.91 30.72 10.75
C ALA A 123 3.38 29.82 11.92
N GLN A 124 2.63 28.77 12.24
CA GLN A 124 2.86 27.87 13.37
C GLN A 124 2.83 26.37 12.96
N ALA A 125 2.91 26.06 11.67
CA ALA A 125 2.91 24.70 11.17
C ALA A 125 3.62 24.59 9.82
N LEU A 126 4.13 23.40 9.55
CA LEU A 126 4.61 22.96 8.23
C LEU A 126 3.81 21.74 7.78
N VAL A 127 3.59 21.61 6.48
CA VAL A 127 3.08 20.39 5.87
C VAL A 127 4.20 19.77 5.03
N PHE A 128 4.52 18.54 5.35
CA PHE A 128 5.47 17.74 4.59
C PHE A 128 4.75 16.73 3.71
N GLU A 129 5.32 16.48 2.54
CA GLU A 129 4.95 15.43 1.60
C GLU A 129 6.12 14.49 1.39
N ILE A 130 5.87 13.20 1.48
CA ILE A 130 6.89 12.18 1.22
C ILE A 130 6.26 10.97 0.53
N VAL A 131 6.95 10.42 -0.49
CA VAL A 131 6.59 9.18 -1.19
C VAL A 131 7.71 8.19 -0.99
N GLU A 132 7.46 7.16 -0.18
CA GLU A 132 8.46 6.16 0.16
C GLU A 132 7.84 4.80 0.52
N HIS A 133 8.72 3.84 0.86
CA HIS A 133 8.30 2.58 1.46
C HIS A 133 7.60 2.86 2.80
N PRO A 134 6.50 2.16 3.12
CA PRO A 134 5.72 2.43 4.35
C PRO A 134 6.53 2.42 5.64
N ASP A 135 7.54 1.55 5.77
CA ASP A 135 8.38 1.50 6.98
C ASP A 135 9.21 2.77 7.15
N LYS A 136 9.70 3.35 6.03
CA LYS A 136 10.42 4.63 6.06
C LYS A 136 9.48 5.78 6.42
N LEU A 137 8.22 5.73 5.94
CA LEU A 137 7.19 6.71 6.32
C LEU A 137 6.88 6.63 7.81
N ALA A 138 6.77 5.41 8.37
CA ALA A 138 6.55 5.21 9.80
C ALA A 138 7.70 5.77 10.64
N SER A 139 8.95 5.53 10.22
CA SER A 139 10.13 6.09 10.88
C SER A 139 10.16 7.62 10.83
N PHE A 140 9.81 8.21 9.70
CA PHE A 140 9.70 9.67 9.56
C PHE A 140 8.61 10.24 10.48
N GLU A 141 7.44 9.65 10.51
CA GLU A 141 6.34 10.07 11.37
C GLU A 141 6.71 9.96 12.87
N GLU A 142 7.41 8.89 13.26
CA GLU A 142 7.87 8.72 14.65
C GLU A 142 8.83 9.84 15.09
N LEU A 143 9.76 10.24 14.23
CA LEU A 143 10.67 11.35 14.49
C LEU A 143 9.96 12.71 14.53
N LEU A 144 8.82 12.86 13.88
CA LEU A 144 8.01 14.08 13.93
C LEU A 144 7.10 14.17 15.17
N ARG A 145 6.83 13.06 15.87
CA ARG A 145 5.95 13.03 17.06
C ARG A 145 6.33 14.03 18.16
N PRO A 146 7.62 14.20 18.53
CA PRO A 146 8.01 15.16 19.57
C PRO A 146 7.68 16.62 19.24
N TYR A 147 7.56 16.96 17.95
CA TYR A 147 7.22 18.32 17.52
C TYR A 147 5.71 18.60 17.52
N GLY A 148 4.88 17.56 17.67
CA GLY A 148 3.43 17.67 17.69
C GLY A 148 2.81 17.56 16.30
N ILE A 149 2.49 16.34 15.91
CA ILE A 149 1.75 16.05 14.68
C ILE A 149 0.30 16.51 14.89
N LYS A 150 -0.18 17.37 13.98
CA LYS A 150 -1.58 17.88 13.99
C LYS A 150 -2.51 17.04 13.15
N GLU A 151 -2.00 16.53 12.02
CA GLU A 151 -2.81 15.80 11.05
C GLU A 151 -1.91 14.93 10.17
N THR A 152 -2.37 13.74 9.82
CA THR A 152 -1.73 12.86 8.84
C THR A 152 -2.77 12.34 7.85
N VAL A 153 -2.39 12.28 6.58
CA VAL A 153 -3.20 11.66 5.52
C VAL A 153 -2.29 10.76 4.70
N ARG A 154 -2.74 9.55 4.39
CA ARG A 154 -2.02 8.57 3.58
C ARG A 154 -2.88 8.10 2.42
N THR A 155 -2.26 7.83 1.29
CA THR A 155 -2.96 7.26 0.12
C THR A 155 -3.34 5.81 0.29
N GLY A 156 -2.70 5.13 1.23
CA GLY A 156 -2.60 3.69 1.18
C GLY A 156 -1.47 3.23 0.24
N ARG A 157 -1.11 1.99 0.38
CA ARG A 157 0.02 1.35 -0.29
C ARG A 157 -0.34 0.97 -1.72
N ILE A 158 0.51 1.31 -2.66
CA ILE A 158 0.52 0.73 -4.01
C ILE A 158 1.70 -0.23 -4.14
N ALA A 159 1.55 -1.29 -4.92
CA ALA A 159 2.58 -2.29 -5.16
C ALA A 159 2.65 -2.68 -6.63
N MET A 160 3.87 -2.77 -7.16
CA MET A 160 4.16 -3.21 -8.52
C MET A 160 5.29 -4.23 -8.49
N ARG A 161 5.19 -5.29 -9.32
CA ARG A 161 6.29 -6.24 -9.46
C ARG A 161 7.55 -5.57 -9.99
N ARG A 162 8.70 -6.02 -9.51
CA ARG A 162 10.01 -5.58 -10.05
C ARG A 162 10.18 -6.05 -11.49
N ALA A 163 10.90 -5.28 -12.28
CA ALA A 163 11.19 -5.61 -13.68
C ALA A 163 11.85 -7.00 -13.86
N HIS A 164 12.61 -7.47 -12.87
CA HIS A 164 13.25 -8.79 -12.90
C HIS A 164 12.29 -9.94 -12.57
N GLY A 165 11.13 -9.68 -11.96
CA GLY A 165 10.13 -10.69 -11.56
C GLY A 165 9.34 -11.29 -12.72
N GLU A 166 9.28 -10.61 -13.86
CA GLU A 166 8.54 -11.09 -15.04
C GLU A 166 9.12 -12.36 -15.67
N ARG A 167 10.42 -12.63 -15.50
CA ARG A 167 11.06 -13.86 -16.01
C ARG A 167 10.59 -15.11 -15.26
N ARG A 168 10.40 -15.05 -13.95
CA ARG A 168 9.99 -16.20 -13.13
C ARG A 168 8.56 -16.66 -13.43
N ASP A 169 7.65 -15.74 -13.71
CA ASP A 169 6.24 -16.09 -14.05
C ASP A 169 6.13 -16.76 -15.41
N ARG A 170 6.98 -16.40 -16.39
CA ARG A 170 7.01 -17.04 -17.71
C ARG A 170 7.56 -18.46 -17.64
N GLU A 171 8.52 -18.73 -16.77
CA GLU A 171 9.07 -20.06 -16.54
C GLU A 171 8.10 -20.96 -15.76
N ALA A 172 7.45 -20.43 -14.71
CA ALA A 172 6.43 -21.14 -13.94
C ALA A 172 5.15 -21.43 -14.78
N GLY A 173 4.75 -20.51 -15.66
CA GLY A 173 3.65 -20.70 -16.60
C GLY A 173 3.95 -21.76 -17.67
N ARG A 174 5.20 -21.84 -18.17
CA ARG A 174 5.63 -22.86 -19.12
C ARG A 174 5.66 -24.27 -18.50
N MET A 175 6.07 -24.39 -17.24
CA MET A 175 6.10 -25.67 -16.53
C MET A 175 4.69 -26.22 -16.23
N ARG A 176 3.67 -25.36 -16.07
CA ARG A 176 2.27 -25.79 -15.86
C ARG A 176 1.55 -26.21 -17.15
N VAL A 177 2.05 -25.86 -18.32
CA VAL A 177 1.48 -26.25 -19.63
C VAL A 177 2.07 -27.55 -20.12
N LEU A 178 3.18 -28.02 -19.53
CA LEU A 178 3.88 -29.25 -19.91
C LEU A 178 3.68 -30.41 -18.92
N ALA A 179 2.84 -30.22 -17.89
CA ALA A 179 2.40 -31.24 -16.93
C ALA A 179 0.90 -31.46 -17.01
#